data_9648db42fe34ddf5762ab9fa29db9bb6
#
_entry.id   9648db42fe34ddf5762ab9fa29db9bb6
#
_cell.length_a   1.000
_cell.length_b   1.000
_cell.length_c   1.000
_cell.angle_alpha   90.00
_cell.angle_beta   90.00
_cell.angle_gamma   90.00
#
_symmetry.space_group_name_H-M   'P 1'
#
loop_
_entity.id
_entity.type
_entity.pdbx_description
1 polymer ?
#
loop_
_entity_poly.entity_id
_entity_poly.type
_entity_poly.pdbx_seq_one_letter_code
_entity_poly.pdbx_strand_id
1 'polypeptide(L)'
;MYQEYDRLVKIGRIVEIDKRVKQFIMRYADGVIVNVGAELDTMFSRMDNGRIRWYNVDMPETMELRRKMVESRDREQNIGKSILDFSWLDSVKKKPGEAILFVCCDVTKYFTDKKLQAFLNAIWERFPGAEVLFDVKNSVGRKRANLKVLTGKKKGSFIKVSIDNCTSLMYDWNIKYRVLYDRAILNQEDITEMFSSDIARKYRHAIRRKYDKIIQLRLGTERIAI
;
A
#
# COMPACT_ATOMS: atom_id res chain seq x y z
N MET A 1 -12.94 -10.84 -20.29
CA MET A 1 -12.28 -11.69 -19.25
C MET A 1 -11.18 -10.95 -18.48
N TYR A 2 -10.14 -10.40 -19.11
CA TYR A 2 -9.02 -9.73 -18.39
C TYR A 2 -9.39 -8.40 -17.75
N GLN A 3 -10.27 -7.60 -18.38
CA GLN A 3 -10.72 -6.31 -17.80
C GLN A 3 -11.54 -6.50 -16.54
N GLU A 4 -12.34 -7.55 -16.46
CA GLU A 4 -13.14 -7.91 -15.29
C GLU A 4 -12.25 -8.28 -14.10
N TYR A 5 -11.23 -9.13 -14.30
CA TYR A 5 -10.26 -9.46 -13.23
C TYR A 5 -9.55 -8.22 -12.69
N ASP A 6 -9.07 -7.34 -13.58
CA ASP A 6 -8.39 -6.09 -13.16
C ASP A 6 -9.34 -5.16 -12.38
N ARG A 7 -10.64 -5.14 -12.69
CA ARG A 7 -11.66 -4.40 -11.92
C ARG A 7 -11.88 -5.02 -10.53
N LEU A 8 -12.00 -6.35 -10.46
CA LEU A 8 -12.15 -7.07 -9.20
C LEU A 8 -10.95 -6.84 -8.28
N VAL A 9 -9.73 -6.90 -8.81
CA VAL A 9 -8.50 -6.61 -8.05
C VAL A 9 -8.50 -5.18 -7.55
N LYS A 10 -8.97 -4.20 -8.32
CA LYS A 10 -9.06 -2.81 -7.86
C LYS A 10 -10.02 -2.65 -6.69
N ILE A 11 -11.21 -3.25 -6.78
CA ILE A 11 -12.21 -3.20 -5.72
C ILE A 11 -11.69 -3.94 -4.48
N GLY A 12 -11.23 -5.17 -4.63
CA GLY A 12 -10.70 -5.97 -3.53
C GLY A 12 -9.51 -5.32 -2.82
N ARG A 13 -8.67 -4.59 -3.56
CA ARG A 13 -7.56 -3.81 -2.99
C ARG A 13 -8.07 -2.73 -2.05
N ILE A 14 -9.04 -1.93 -2.48
CA ILE A 14 -9.61 -0.87 -1.65
C ILE A 14 -10.23 -1.46 -0.38
N VAL A 15 -11.06 -2.49 -0.54
CA VAL A 15 -11.72 -3.17 0.58
C VAL A 15 -10.71 -3.73 1.59
N GLU A 16 -9.67 -4.41 1.12
CA GLU A 16 -8.70 -5.02 2.02
C GLU A 16 -7.79 -3.97 2.68
N ILE A 17 -7.39 -2.92 1.95
CA ILE A 17 -6.63 -1.80 2.54
C ILE A 17 -7.49 -1.09 3.59
N ASP A 18 -8.73 -0.75 3.30
CA ASP A 18 -9.66 -0.13 4.25
C ASP A 18 -9.83 -1.00 5.51
N LYS A 19 -9.95 -2.32 5.35
CA LYS A 19 -10.01 -3.27 6.45
C LYS A 19 -8.75 -3.25 7.33
N ARG A 20 -7.55 -3.22 6.72
CA ARG A 20 -6.28 -3.14 7.44
C ARG A 20 -6.11 -1.81 8.17
N VAL A 21 -6.48 -0.71 7.53
CA VAL A 21 -6.45 0.62 8.14
C VAL A 21 -7.40 0.68 9.34
N LYS A 22 -8.64 0.18 9.22
CA LYS A 22 -9.57 0.07 10.34
C LYS A 22 -8.99 -0.73 11.51
N GLN A 23 -8.36 -1.87 11.24
CA GLN A 23 -7.72 -2.68 12.27
C GLN A 23 -6.55 -1.96 12.95
N PHE A 24 -5.79 -1.14 12.22
CA PHE A 24 -4.78 -0.28 12.81
C PHE A 24 -5.40 0.76 13.74
N ILE A 25 -6.45 1.46 13.29
CA ILE A 25 -7.17 2.48 14.07
C ILE A 25 -7.80 1.88 15.34
N MET A 26 -8.35 0.66 15.26
CA MET A 26 -8.90 -0.02 16.43
C MET A 26 -7.83 -0.33 17.49
N ARG A 27 -6.59 -0.59 17.08
CA ARG A 27 -5.45 -0.82 17.99
C ARG A 27 -4.83 0.48 18.50
N TYR A 28 -4.86 1.53 17.68
CA TYR A 28 -4.15 2.80 17.91
C TYR A 28 -5.05 3.98 17.51
N ALA A 29 -6.04 4.27 18.35
CA ALA A 29 -7.08 5.26 18.04
C ALA A 29 -6.54 6.70 17.83
N ASP A 30 -5.40 7.06 18.46
CA ASP A 30 -4.72 8.34 18.30
C ASP A 30 -3.51 8.26 17.36
N GLY A 31 -3.40 7.19 16.57
CA GLY A 31 -2.27 6.95 15.70
C GLY A 31 -2.16 7.96 14.54
N VAL A 32 -1.08 7.82 13.79
CA VAL A 32 -0.81 8.60 12.58
C VAL A 32 -0.95 7.70 11.37
N ILE A 33 -1.64 8.15 10.33
CA ILE A 33 -1.67 7.50 9.03
C ILE A 33 -1.06 8.41 7.98
N VAL A 34 -0.23 7.83 7.13
CA VAL A 34 0.40 8.50 6.00
C VAL A 34 -0.02 7.77 4.73
N ASN A 35 -0.90 8.39 3.95
CA ASN A 35 -1.37 7.88 2.67
C ASN A 35 -0.41 8.35 1.57
N VAL A 36 0.42 7.44 1.06
CA VAL A 36 1.47 7.69 0.08
C VAL A 36 0.95 7.41 -1.32
N GLY A 37 1.03 8.37 -2.23
CA GLY A 37 0.37 8.31 -3.53
C GLY A 37 -1.15 8.48 -3.38
N ALA A 38 -1.55 9.49 -2.63
CA ALA A 38 -2.93 9.66 -2.19
C ALA A 38 -3.91 10.04 -3.31
N GLU A 39 -3.41 10.58 -4.42
CA GLU A 39 -4.24 11.03 -5.55
C GLU A 39 -5.49 11.81 -5.04
N LEU A 40 -6.68 11.45 -5.47
CA LEU A 40 -7.97 11.99 -5.01
C LEU A 40 -8.71 11.04 -4.06
N ASP A 41 -8.00 10.08 -3.43
CA ASP A 41 -8.64 9.14 -2.51
C ASP A 41 -9.23 9.86 -1.28
N THR A 42 -10.43 9.42 -0.90
CA THR A 42 -11.19 9.94 0.25
C THR A 42 -11.10 9.01 1.46
N MET A 43 -10.03 8.24 1.59
CA MET A 43 -9.86 7.25 2.68
C MET A 43 -9.96 7.88 4.06
N PHE A 44 -9.39 9.08 4.26
CA PHE A 44 -9.53 9.79 5.54
C PHE A 44 -11.00 9.93 5.95
N SER A 45 -11.87 10.37 5.03
CA SER A 45 -13.30 10.55 5.33
C SER A 45 -14.00 9.24 5.73
N ARG A 46 -13.55 8.10 5.21
CA ARG A 46 -14.10 6.78 5.55
C ARG A 46 -13.54 6.21 6.86
N MET A 47 -12.37 6.70 7.30
CA MET A 47 -11.59 6.13 8.40
C MET A 47 -11.54 7.02 9.63
N ASP A 48 -11.97 8.29 9.52
CA ASP A 48 -11.86 9.27 10.60
C ASP A 48 -12.67 8.84 11.83
N ASN A 49 -11.96 8.68 12.94
CA ASN A 49 -12.52 8.35 14.26
C ASN A 49 -12.57 9.58 15.20
N GLY A 50 -12.34 10.78 14.69
CA GLY A 50 -12.27 12.02 15.45
C GLY A 50 -10.94 12.27 16.18
N ARG A 51 -9.99 11.32 16.14
CA ARG A 51 -8.73 11.37 16.93
C ARG A 51 -7.49 11.15 16.08
N ILE A 52 -7.59 10.32 15.01
CA ILE A 52 -6.47 9.98 14.13
C ILE A 52 -5.95 11.21 13.38
N ARG A 53 -4.64 11.28 13.19
CA ARG A 53 -4.00 12.29 12.34
C ARG A 53 -3.62 11.68 11.02
N TRP A 54 -3.79 12.46 9.94
CA TRP A 54 -3.66 11.97 8.58
C TRP A 54 -2.77 12.86 7.72
N TYR A 55 -1.88 12.25 6.98
CA TYR A 55 -1.04 12.91 5.98
C TYR A 55 -1.29 12.26 4.62
N ASN A 56 -1.52 13.09 3.60
CA ASN A 56 -1.54 12.66 2.20
C ASN A 56 -0.27 13.16 1.55
N VAL A 57 0.42 12.27 0.83
CA VAL A 57 1.65 12.58 0.11
C VAL A 57 1.46 12.23 -1.35
N ASP A 58 1.67 13.18 -2.24
CA ASP A 58 1.69 12.98 -3.69
C ASP A 58 2.42 14.13 -4.38
N MET A 59 2.57 14.05 -5.70
CA MET A 59 3.18 15.11 -6.50
C MET A 59 2.52 16.46 -6.26
N PRO A 60 3.26 17.57 -6.32
CA PRO A 60 2.72 18.91 -6.03
C PRO A 60 1.45 19.23 -6.83
N GLU A 61 1.44 18.87 -8.11
CA GLU A 61 0.31 19.11 -9.02
C GLU A 61 -0.94 18.31 -8.60
N THR A 62 -0.73 17.06 -8.17
CA THR A 62 -1.80 16.21 -7.65
C THR A 62 -2.38 16.77 -6.35
N MET A 63 -1.52 17.26 -5.45
CA MET A 63 -1.96 17.88 -4.20
C MET A 63 -2.67 19.21 -4.42
N GLU A 64 -2.29 19.97 -5.44
CA GLU A 64 -3.02 21.18 -5.82
C GLU A 64 -4.43 20.85 -6.33
N LEU A 65 -4.55 19.84 -7.20
CA LEU A 65 -5.84 19.35 -7.67
C LEU A 65 -6.70 18.83 -6.50
N ARG A 66 -6.08 18.05 -5.60
CA ARG A 66 -6.75 17.52 -4.40
C ARG A 66 -7.37 18.65 -3.55
N ARG A 67 -6.64 19.73 -3.29
CA ARG A 67 -7.16 20.88 -2.51
C ARG A 67 -8.39 21.52 -3.14
N LYS A 68 -8.54 21.44 -4.46
CA LYS A 68 -9.71 21.99 -5.19
C LYS A 68 -10.91 21.05 -5.19
N MET A 69 -10.69 19.74 -5.09
CA MET A 69 -11.73 18.72 -5.30
C MET A 69 -12.13 17.95 -4.04
N VAL A 70 -11.26 17.90 -3.04
CA VAL A 70 -11.49 17.16 -1.80
C VAL A 70 -11.42 18.13 -0.64
N GLU A 71 -12.49 18.20 0.14
CA GLU A 71 -12.54 19.03 1.34
C GLU A 71 -11.52 18.53 2.36
N SER A 72 -10.63 19.42 2.79
CA SER A 72 -9.65 19.14 3.85
C SER A 72 -10.26 19.32 5.23
N ARG A 73 -9.86 18.49 6.18
CA ARG A 73 -10.30 18.55 7.57
C ARG A 73 -9.12 18.85 8.50
N ASP A 74 -9.41 19.34 9.71
CA ASP A 74 -8.38 19.82 10.67
C ASP A 74 -7.26 18.82 10.98
N ARG A 75 -7.55 17.52 10.94
CA ARG A 75 -6.56 16.46 11.21
C ARG A 75 -5.91 15.87 9.96
N GLU A 76 -6.19 16.45 8.78
CA GLU A 76 -5.68 16.03 7.49
C GLU A 76 -4.68 17.06 6.95
N GLN A 77 -3.50 16.61 6.55
CA GLN A 77 -2.48 17.47 5.94
C GLN A 77 -2.07 16.91 4.57
N ASN A 78 -1.92 17.80 3.60
CA ASN A 78 -1.53 17.47 2.23
C ASN A 78 -0.08 17.93 1.97
N ILE A 79 0.80 16.99 1.65
CA ILE A 79 2.23 17.20 1.38
C ILE A 79 2.48 17.00 -0.12
N GLY A 80 2.80 18.09 -0.82
CA GLY A 80 3.10 18.07 -2.26
C GLY A 80 4.59 17.81 -2.49
N LYS A 81 5.00 16.55 -2.55
CA LYS A 81 6.36 16.11 -2.88
C LYS A 81 6.33 14.76 -3.59
N SER A 82 7.31 14.53 -4.46
CA SER A 82 7.52 13.19 -5.03
C SER A 82 7.66 12.15 -3.91
N ILE A 83 6.99 11.02 -4.04
CA ILE A 83 7.11 9.89 -3.10
C ILE A 83 8.55 9.34 -3.00
N LEU A 84 9.40 9.64 -3.98
CA LEU A 84 10.81 9.26 -4.02
C LEU A 84 11.75 10.33 -3.46
N ASP A 85 11.23 11.51 -3.14
CA ASP A 85 11.95 12.55 -2.38
C ASP A 85 11.63 12.37 -0.90
N PHE A 86 12.40 11.58 -0.20
CA PHE A 86 12.10 11.18 1.19
C PHE A 86 12.13 12.34 2.20
N SER A 87 12.45 13.56 1.77
CA SER A 87 12.37 14.75 2.63
C SER A 87 10.94 15.08 3.10
N TRP A 88 9.90 14.52 2.46
CA TRP A 88 8.54 14.66 2.95
C TRP A 88 8.32 13.96 4.30
N LEU A 89 9.14 12.95 4.63
CA LEU A 89 9.09 12.28 5.94
C LEU A 89 9.33 13.27 7.09
N ASP A 90 10.12 14.33 6.88
CA ASP A 90 10.40 15.36 7.90
C ASP A 90 9.16 16.21 8.21
N SER A 91 8.19 16.26 7.30
CA SER A 91 6.91 16.95 7.50
C SER A 91 5.91 16.13 8.32
N VAL A 92 6.12 14.82 8.44
CA VAL A 92 5.25 13.93 9.23
C VAL A 92 5.61 14.01 10.69
N LYS A 93 4.67 14.45 11.53
CA LYS A 93 4.88 14.60 12.97
C LYS A 93 4.17 13.49 13.73
N LYS A 94 4.88 12.82 14.63
CA LYS A 94 4.31 11.90 15.61
C LYS A 94 4.91 12.15 16.98
N LYS A 95 4.13 11.95 18.03
CA LYS A 95 4.59 12.04 19.42
C LYS A 95 5.35 10.76 19.79
N PRO A 96 6.23 10.80 20.81
CA PRO A 96 6.81 9.59 21.37
C PRO A 96 5.72 8.57 21.75
N GLY A 97 5.91 7.30 21.41
CA GLY A 97 4.96 6.23 21.71
C GLY A 97 3.74 6.12 20.77
N GLU A 98 3.45 7.13 19.95
CA GLU A 98 2.37 7.01 18.96
C GLU A 98 2.72 5.97 17.88
N ALA A 99 1.72 5.20 17.48
CA ALA A 99 1.85 4.31 16.32
C ALA A 99 1.69 5.08 15.01
N ILE A 100 2.38 4.62 13.97
CA ILE A 100 2.29 5.19 12.62
C ILE A 100 2.13 4.08 11.58
N LEU A 101 1.22 4.29 10.63
CA LEU A 101 0.99 3.42 9.48
C LEU A 101 1.19 4.19 8.18
N PHE A 102 2.06 3.69 7.32
CA PHE A 102 2.21 4.14 5.94
C PHE A 102 1.35 3.25 5.03
N VAL A 103 0.47 3.85 4.25
CA VAL A 103 -0.41 3.17 3.30
C VAL A 103 0.03 3.53 1.88
N CYS A 104 0.39 2.53 1.08
CA CYS A 104 0.90 2.69 -0.28
C CYS A 104 0.00 1.92 -1.25
N CYS A 105 -1.15 2.49 -1.60
CA CYS A 105 -2.14 1.86 -2.47
C CYS A 105 -1.82 2.14 -3.95
N ASP A 106 -1.59 1.10 -4.74
CA ASP A 106 -1.26 1.18 -6.18
C ASP A 106 0.04 1.97 -6.50
N VAL A 107 0.92 2.11 -5.53
CA VAL A 107 2.17 2.91 -5.61
C VAL A 107 3.37 2.06 -6.00
N THR A 108 3.44 0.82 -5.54
CA THR A 108 4.62 -0.06 -5.74
C THR A 108 4.94 -0.30 -7.21
N LYS A 109 3.96 -0.16 -8.11
CA LYS A 109 4.16 -0.27 -9.57
C LYS A 109 5.17 0.74 -10.14
N TYR A 110 5.41 1.87 -9.44
CA TYR A 110 6.37 2.90 -9.85
C TYR A 110 7.78 2.65 -9.30
N PHE A 111 7.95 1.68 -8.39
CA PHE A 111 9.24 1.37 -7.80
C PHE A 111 10.04 0.36 -8.64
N THR A 112 11.36 0.40 -8.46
CA THR A 112 12.25 -0.74 -8.66
C THR A 112 12.53 -1.38 -7.32
N ASP A 113 13.14 -2.57 -7.29
CA ASP A 113 13.53 -3.21 -6.03
C ASP A 113 14.42 -2.29 -5.17
N LYS A 114 15.42 -1.63 -5.78
CA LYS A 114 16.28 -0.66 -5.09
C LYS A 114 15.51 0.53 -4.50
N LYS A 115 14.51 1.06 -5.24
CA LYS A 115 13.69 2.17 -4.78
C LYS A 115 12.75 1.76 -3.64
N LEU A 116 12.17 0.55 -3.72
CA LEU A 116 11.32 0.03 -2.64
C LEU A 116 12.15 -0.22 -1.37
N GLN A 117 13.33 -0.81 -1.52
CA GLN A 117 14.29 -0.99 -0.41
C GLN A 117 14.66 0.35 0.24
N ALA A 118 15.05 1.35 -0.56
CA ALA A 118 15.39 2.68 -0.07
C ALA A 118 14.21 3.36 0.65
N PHE A 119 12.99 3.20 0.12
CA PHE A 119 11.76 3.71 0.72
C PHE A 119 11.49 3.09 2.10
N LEU A 120 11.57 1.77 2.22
CA LEU A 120 11.38 1.08 3.50
C LEU A 120 12.46 1.44 4.51
N ASN A 121 13.72 1.58 4.08
CA ASN A 121 14.82 2.00 4.93
C ASN A 121 14.62 3.44 5.42
N ALA A 122 14.23 4.37 4.56
CA ALA A 122 13.99 5.76 4.94
C ALA A 122 12.86 5.89 5.97
N ILE A 123 11.80 5.08 5.85
CA ILE A 123 10.74 5.01 6.86
C ILE A 123 11.29 4.42 8.17
N TRP A 124 12.02 3.32 8.10
CA TRP A 124 12.58 2.68 9.29
C TRP A 124 13.53 3.59 10.08
N GLU A 125 14.40 4.30 9.39
CA GLU A 125 15.35 5.23 10.03
C GLU A 125 14.65 6.37 10.77
N ARG A 126 13.56 6.92 10.21
CA ARG A 126 12.83 8.02 10.83
C ARG A 126 11.75 7.59 11.82
N PHE A 127 11.13 6.43 11.58
CA PHE A 127 10.01 5.93 12.34
C PHE A 127 10.20 4.45 12.72
N PRO A 128 11.18 4.10 13.57
CA PRO A 128 11.33 2.74 14.05
C PRO A 128 10.02 2.22 14.66
N GLY A 129 9.61 1.01 14.28
CA GLY A 129 8.33 0.42 14.71
C GLY A 129 7.14 0.78 13.83
N ALA A 130 7.33 1.60 12.78
CA ALA A 130 6.26 1.92 11.84
C ALA A 130 5.68 0.67 11.17
N GLU A 131 4.38 0.69 10.89
CA GLU A 131 3.74 -0.26 10.01
C GLU A 131 3.71 0.29 8.58
N VAL A 132 3.92 -0.57 7.59
CA VAL A 132 3.82 -0.23 6.16
C VAL A 132 2.89 -1.23 5.49
N LEU A 133 1.84 -0.72 4.86
CA LEU A 133 0.80 -1.47 4.16
C LEU A 133 0.87 -1.13 2.67
N PHE A 134 1.06 -2.13 1.82
CA PHE A 134 1.16 -1.91 0.37
C PHE A 134 0.64 -3.10 -0.43
N ASP A 135 0.21 -2.83 -1.65
CA ASP A 135 -0.08 -3.87 -2.63
C ASP A 135 1.10 -4.10 -3.57
N VAL A 136 1.27 -5.33 -4.00
CA VAL A 136 2.32 -5.74 -4.93
C VAL A 136 1.91 -6.97 -5.72
N LYS A 137 2.53 -7.17 -6.87
CA LYS A 137 2.38 -8.41 -7.63
C LYS A 137 3.48 -9.40 -7.27
N ASN A 138 3.18 -10.69 -7.39
CA ASN A 138 4.24 -11.69 -7.47
C ASN A 138 4.87 -11.70 -8.89
N SER A 139 5.94 -12.46 -9.09
CA SER A 139 6.68 -12.52 -10.36
C SER A 139 5.80 -12.93 -11.54
N VAL A 140 4.90 -13.88 -11.35
CA VAL A 140 3.96 -14.33 -12.38
C VAL A 140 2.93 -13.25 -12.69
N GLY A 141 2.34 -12.63 -11.67
CA GLY A 141 1.40 -11.52 -11.81
C GLY A 141 2.03 -10.31 -12.54
N ARG A 142 3.29 -9.99 -12.20
CA ARG A 142 4.09 -8.96 -12.88
C ARG A 142 4.30 -9.27 -14.36
N LYS A 143 4.76 -10.50 -14.69
CA LYS A 143 4.96 -10.94 -16.09
C LYS A 143 3.67 -10.82 -16.89
N ARG A 144 2.53 -11.27 -16.33
CA ARG A 144 1.21 -11.16 -16.97
C ARG A 144 0.76 -9.72 -17.18
N ALA A 145 0.97 -8.84 -16.19
CA ALA A 145 0.64 -7.42 -16.32
C ALA A 145 1.48 -6.74 -17.41
N ASN A 146 2.78 -7.00 -17.43
CA ASN A 146 3.70 -6.44 -18.40
C ASN A 146 3.43 -6.96 -19.82
N LEU A 147 3.05 -8.23 -19.97
CA LEU A 147 2.62 -8.77 -21.27
C LEU A 147 1.39 -8.05 -21.84
N LYS A 148 0.44 -7.64 -20.97
CA LYS A 148 -0.72 -6.84 -21.42
C LYS A 148 -0.30 -5.46 -21.94
N VAL A 149 0.71 -4.83 -21.31
CA VAL A 149 1.27 -3.55 -21.79
C VAL A 149 1.98 -3.76 -23.11
N LEU A 150 2.85 -4.77 -23.21
CA LEU A 150 3.60 -5.11 -24.42
C LEU A 150 2.69 -5.39 -25.63
N THR A 151 1.56 -6.07 -25.40
CA THR A 151 0.59 -6.43 -26.46
C THR A 151 -0.46 -5.35 -26.71
N GLY A 152 -0.32 -4.15 -26.14
CA GLY A 152 -1.27 -3.04 -26.30
C GLY A 152 -2.65 -3.26 -25.67
N LYS A 153 -2.85 -4.37 -24.95
CA LYS A 153 -4.11 -4.69 -24.26
C LYS A 153 -4.35 -3.84 -23.00
N LYS A 154 -3.32 -3.16 -22.53
CA LYS A 154 -3.38 -2.22 -21.40
C LYS A 154 -2.41 -1.07 -21.64
N LYS A 155 -2.88 0.17 -21.45
CA LYS A 155 -2.00 1.35 -21.39
C LYS A 155 -1.31 1.43 -20.03
N GLY A 156 -0.07 1.90 -20.01
CA GLY A 156 0.70 2.13 -18.79
C GLY A 156 2.16 1.73 -18.89
N SER A 157 2.89 1.89 -17.81
CA SER A 157 4.32 1.55 -17.72
C SER A 157 4.52 0.11 -17.25
N PHE A 158 5.68 -0.47 -17.57
CA PHE A 158 6.08 -1.77 -17.05
C PHE A 158 6.27 -1.74 -15.53
N ILE A 159 5.70 -2.72 -14.85
CA ILE A 159 5.92 -2.96 -13.42
C ILE A 159 7.30 -3.60 -13.26
N LYS A 160 8.14 -3.00 -12.42
CA LYS A 160 9.54 -3.45 -12.24
C LYS A 160 9.71 -4.31 -10.99
N VAL A 161 8.95 -4.02 -9.91
CA VAL A 161 9.02 -4.75 -8.63
C VAL A 161 8.04 -5.91 -8.59
N SER A 162 8.45 -7.00 -7.94
CA SER A 162 7.55 -8.12 -7.58
C SER A 162 8.07 -8.82 -6.33
N ILE A 163 7.16 -9.32 -5.50
CA ILE A 163 7.50 -10.02 -4.26
C ILE A 163 6.82 -11.38 -4.25
N ASP A 164 7.58 -12.45 -4.41
CA ASP A 164 7.11 -13.83 -4.31
C ASP A 164 7.07 -14.28 -2.84
N ASN A 165 8.19 -14.10 -2.13
CA ASN A 165 8.33 -14.39 -0.70
C ASN A 165 8.82 -13.12 0.01
N CYS A 166 7.96 -12.56 0.84
CA CYS A 166 8.28 -11.33 1.56
C CYS A 166 9.40 -11.55 2.59
N THR A 167 9.40 -12.70 3.28
CA THR A 167 10.40 -13.02 4.30
C THR A 167 11.79 -13.13 3.70
N SER A 168 11.94 -13.86 2.60
CA SER A 168 13.23 -14.01 1.91
C SER A 168 13.76 -12.65 1.42
N LEU A 169 12.92 -11.89 0.75
CA LEU A 169 13.32 -10.59 0.20
C LEU A 169 13.80 -9.62 1.26
N MET A 170 13.11 -9.54 2.40
CA MET A 170 13.49 -8.64 3.47
C MET A 170 14.79 -9.07 4.16
N TYR A 171 15.01 -10.39 4.28
CA TYR A 171 16.29 -10.94 4.74
C TYR A 171 17.43 -10.49 3.82
N ASP A 172 17.26 -10.67 2.50
CA ASP A 172 18.25 -10.26 1.49
C ASP A 172 18.53 -8.75 1.52
N TRP A 173 17.55 -7.96 1.90
CA TRP A 173 17.70 -6.50 2.04
C TRP A 173 18.23 -6.04 3.40
N ASN A 174 18.49 -6.96 4.31
CA ASN A 174 18.95 -6.69 5.69
C ASN A 174 18.04 -5.68 6.42
N ILE A 175 16.72 -5.75 6.17
CA ILE A 175 15.72 -4.93 6.86
C ILE A 175 15.13 -5.73 8.00
N LYS A 176 15.28 -5.25 9.23
CA LYS A 176 14.55 -5.80 10.38
C LYS A 176 13.06 -5.49 10.26
N TYR A 177 12.23 -6.53 10.25
CA TYR A 177 10.80 -6.39 10.09
C TYR A 177 10.07 -7.61 10.64
N ARG A 178 8.78 -7.40 10.84
CA ARG A 178 7.83 -8.48 11.11
C ARG A 178 6.72 -8.43 10.07
N VAL A 179 6.47 -9.53 9.37
CA VAL A 179 5.31 -9.67 8.50
C VAL A 179 4.07 -9.78 9.37
N LEU A 180 3.19 -8.81 9.26
CA LEU A 180 1.89 -8.80 9.93
C LEU A 180 0.81 -9.42 9.05
N TYR A 181 0.96 -9.26 7.71
CA TYR A 181 0.01 -9.76 6.73
C TYR A 181 0.70 -9.96 5.38
N ASP A 182 0.45 -11.08 4.69
CA ASP A 182 0.86 -11.38 3.32
C ASP A 182 -0.18 -12.31 2.68
N ARG A 183 -1.18 -11.74 1.99
CA ARG A 183 -2.23 -12.52 1.34
C ARG A 183 -2.60 -11.98 -0.04
N ALA A 184 -3.27 -12.82 -0.82
CA ALA A 184 -3.89 -12.38 -2.07
C ALA A 184 -4.93 -11.30 -1.81
N ILE A 185 -5.01 -10.30 -2.70
CA ILE A 185 -6.03 -9.25 -2.67
C ILE A 185 -7.43 -9.86 -2.77
N LEU A 186 -7.57 -10.83 -3.66
CA LEU A 186 -8.79 -11.61 -3.80
C LEU A 186 -8.54 -12.97 -3.14
N ASN A 187 -9.07 -13.21 -1.96
CA ASN A 187 -9.10 -14.54 -1.36
C ASN A 187 -10.44 -15.21 -1.66
N GLN A 188 -10.52 -16.51 -1.43
CA GLN A 188 -11.70 -17.29 -1.83
C GLN A 188 -12.92 -17.00 -0.93
N GLU A 189 -12.69 -16.61 0.33
CA GLU A 189 -13.76 -16.28 1.28
C GLU A 189 -14.41 -14.95 0.93
N ASP A 190 -13.59 -13.88 0.75
CA ASP A 190 -14.09 -12.55 0.40
C ASP A 190 -14.79 -12.54 -0.97
N ILE A 191 -14.32 -13.37 -1.93
CA ILE A 191 -14.94 -13.46 -3.24
C ILE A 191 -16.30 -14.16 -3.17
N THR A 192 -16.44 -15.18 -2.32
CA THR A 192 -17.73 -15.90 -2.17
C THR A 192 -18.77 -15.00 -1.51
N GLU A 193 -18.36 -14.11 -0.62
CA GLU A 193 -19.23 -13.12 0.00
C GLU A 193 -19.58 -11.95 -0.93
N MET A 194 -18.63 -11.52 -1.77
CA MET A 194 -18.78 -10.32 -2.61
C MET A 194 -19.26 -10.61 -4.03
N PHE A 195 -19.08 -11.84 -4.54
CA PHE A 195 -19.34 -12.20 -5.93
C PHE A 195 -19.95 -13.58 -6.07
N SER A 196 -20.61 -13.83 -7.20
CA SER A 196 -21.18 -15.13 -7.50
C SER A 196 -20.13 -16.26 -7.51
N SER A 197 -20.56 -17.49 -7.21
CA SER A 197 -19.72 -18.70 -7.24
C SER A 197 -19.01 -18.93 -8.58
N ASP A 198 -19.61 -18.46 -9.69
CA ASP A 198 -19.03 -18.56 -11.04
C ASP A 198 -17.82 -17.65 -11.21
N ILE A 199 -17.86 -16.44 -10.66
CA ILE A 199 -16.72 -15.52 -10.66
C ILE A 199 -15.58 -16.09 -9.82
N ALA A 200 -15.89 -16.60 -8.63
CA ALA A 200 -14.91 -17.25 -7.77
C ALA A 200 -14.22 -18.45 -8.45
N ARG A 201 -15.00 -19.29 -9.14
CA ARG A 201 -14.48 -20.44 -9.90
C ARG A 201 -13.59 -20.00 -11.05
N LYS A 202 -13.99 -18.98 -11.81
CA LYS A 202 -13.28 -18.44 -12.98
C LYS A 202 -11.89 -17.91 -12.63
N TYR A 203 -11.72 -17.28 -11.46
CA TYR A 203 -10.47 -16.66 -11.04
C TYR A 203 -9.68 -17.46 -10.00
N ARG A 204 -10.17 -18.64 -9.62
CA ARG A 204 -9.56 -19.52 -8.60
C ARG A 204 -8.05 -19.72 -8.80
N HIS A 205 -7.61 -19.86 -10.05
CA HIS A 205 -6.17 -20.04 -10.35
C HIS A 205 -5.34 -18.80 -10.00
N ALA A 206 -5.81 -17.60 -10.35
CA ALA A 206 -5.12 -16.34 -10.07
C ALA A 206 -5.06 -16.06 -8.55
N ILE A 207 -6.14 -16.41 -7.84
CA ILE A 207 -6.26 -16.30 -6.39
C ILE A 207 -5.28 -17.23 -5.70
N ARG A 208 -5.29 -18.53 -6.04
CA ARG A 208 -4.37 -19.52 -5.47
C ARG A 208 -2.90 -19.17 -5.72
N ARG A 209 -2.59 -18.58 -6.87
CA ARG A 209 -1.24 -18.14 -7.24
C ARG A 209 -0.88 -16.77 -6.69
N LYS A 210 -1.76 -16.09 -5.95
CA LYS A 210 -1.54 -14.78 -5.33
C LYS A 210 -0.93 -13.75 -6.30
N TYR A 211 -1.48 -13.64 -7.52
CA TYR A 211 -0.92 -12.75 -8.53
C TYR A 211 -0.87 -11.29 -8.08
N ASP A 212 -1.85 -10.88 -7.31
CA ASP A 212 -1.94 -9.58 -6.66
C ASP A 212 -2.06 -9.80 -5.15
N LYS A 213 -1.21 -9.16 -4.37
CA LYS A 213 -1.05 -9.37 -2.92
C LYS A 213 -1.15 -8.05 -2.18
N ILE A 214 -1.57 -8.13 -0.93
CA ILE A 214 -1.38 -7.08 0.07
C ILE A 214 -0.39 -7.59 1.11
N ILE A 215 0.56 -6.74 1.44
CA ILE A 215 1.57 -6.99 2.46
C ILE A 215 1.49 -5.88 3.50
N GLN A 216 1.51 -6.26 4.78
CA GLN A 216 1.68 -5.35 5.90
C GLN A 216 2.89 -5.78 6.71
N LEU A 217 3.81 -4.88 6.88
CA LEU A 217 5.04 -5.07 7.65
C LEU A 217 5.02 -4.16 8.88
N ARG A 218 5.67 -4.60 9.96
CA ARG A 218 6.14 -3.71 11.02
C ARG A 218 7.66 -3.65 10.91
N LEU A 219 8.19 -2.46 10.71
CA LEU A 219 9.63 -2.22 10.65
C LEU A 219 10.21 -2.26 12.07
N GLY A 220 11.37 -2.90 12.24
CA GLY A 220 11.92 -3.20 13.56
C GLY A 220 12.20 -1.97 14.43
N THR A 221 12.13 -2.15 15.74
CA THR A 221 12.34 -1.10 16.74
C THR A 221 13.80 -0.94 17.15
N GLU A 222 14.65 -1.95 16.90
CA GLU A 222 16.05 -1.95 17.30
C GLU A 222 16.99 -2.05 16.12
N ARG A 223 18.03 -1.19 16.08
CA ARG A 223 19.21 -1.45 15.25
C ARG A 223 19.94 -2.64 15.88
N ILE A 224 20.21 -3.71 15.10
CA ILE A 224 21.23 -4.67 15.54
C ILE A 224 22.53 -3.87 15.53
N ALA A 225 23.11 -3.62 16.71
CA ALA A 225 24.53 -3.31 16.78
C ALA A 225 25.27 -4.50 16.18
N ILE A 226 25.93 -4.28 15.04
CA ILE A 226 26.88 -5.20 14.44
C ILE A 226 28.17 -5.06 15.22
#